data_ead8b743c260a78d54dd483d63e365ef
#
_entry.id   ead8b743c260a78d54dd483d63e365ef
#
_cell.length_a   1.000
_cell.length_b   1.000
_cell.length_c   1.000
_cell.angle_alpha   90.00
_cell.angle_beta   90.00
_cell.angle_gamma   90.00
#
_symmetry.space_group_name_H-M   'P 1'
#
loop_
_entity.id
_entity.type
_entity.pdbx_description
1 polymer ?
#
loop_
_entity_poly.entity_id
_entity_poly.type
_entity_poly.pdbx_seq_one_letter_code
_entity_poly.pdbx_strand_id
1 'polypeptide(L)'
;MSLILMELKKLVSIYFILFFISCSNNSKPTVYSNSGRALGTTYKILYTSNSPLENIDFLTDSIFFHINKSLSTYMKSSDISKINAGEQSVKVDSHFRNVFNKSKIIWESTNGFFDPTIGLLVKEYGLGSETNKKSSINIDSLLNLTGFEKVSLKNGLVVKHRKGIYLDFNAIAKGYCVDVISKMLKNNNINNHLIDIGGEMVASGKNEVSNLPWRVGLTDPLNYESNSFIYKIQLKNLALASSGNYRKFTIDEKSGEKIVHTINPTNGNAFATNILGTSVVAEDCITADAYATSFMAMPLEKSIELISKLKNIDGMIIYFDKKKNVQVFTTKGFDKLILN
;
A
#
# COMPACT_ATOMS: atom_id res chain seq x y z
N MET A 1 56.13 -31.45 -43.64
CA MET A 1 55.77 -30.24 -42.84
C MET A 1 54.36 -29.71 -43.11
N SER A 2 53.77 -29.87 -44.29
CA SER A 2 52.42 -29.34 -44.62
C SER A 2 51.24 -30.17 -44.04
N LEU A 3 51.38 -31.52 -43.99
CA LEU A 3 50.30 -32.40 -43.45
C LEU A 3 50.09 -32.22 -41.93
N ILE A 4 51.17 -32.08 -41.17
CA ILE A 4 51.11 -31.90 -39.69
C ILE A 4 50.43 -30.55 -39.33
N LEU A 5 50.69 -29.49 -40.12
CA LEU A 5 50.03 -28.18 -39.92
C LEU A 5 48.52 -28.19 -40.26
N MET A 6 48.12 -29.04 -41.22
CA MET A 6 46.70 -29.19 -41.57
C MET A 6 45.92 -29.96 -40.51
N GLU A 7 46.51 -31.00 -39.93
CA GLU A 7 45.89 -31.73 -38.81
C GLU A 7 45.83 -30.91 -37.53
N LEU A 8 46.86 -30.10 -37.24
CA LEU A 8 46.85 -29.21 -36.11
C LEU A 8 45.78 -28.11 -36.24
N LYS A 9 45.57 -27.58 -37.45
CA LYS A 9 44.48 -26.61 -37.71
C LYS A 9 43.09 -27.21 -37.54
N LYS A 10 42.87 -28.45 -37.94
CA LYS A 10 41.63 -29.20 -37.72
C LYS A 10 41.38 -29.44 -36.23
N LEU A 11 42.37 -29.87 -35.47
CA LEU A 11 42.27 -30.05 -34.02
C LEU A 11 41.96 -28.72 -33.28
N VAL A 12 42.59 -27.64 -33.63
CA VAL A 12 42.33 -26.29 -33.05
C VAL A 12 40.95 -25.79 -33.40
N SER A 13 40.46 -26.03 -34.64
CA SER A 13 39.05 -25.70 -35.01
C SER A 13 38.02 -26.51 -34.25
N ILE A 14 38.26 -27.82 -34.00
CA ILE A 14 37.35 -28.66 -33.20
C ILE A 14 37.33 -28.21 -31.72
N TYR A 15 38.48 -27.82 -31.15
CA TYR A 15 38.53 -27.27 -29.80
C TYR A 15 37.84 -25.92 -29.67
N PHE A 16 37.85 -25.07 -30.72
CA PHE A 16 37.15 -23.78 -30.72
C PHE A 16 35.65 -23.94 -30.86
N ILE A 17 35.16 -24.99 -31.53
CA ILE A 17 33.72 -25.30 -31.66
C ILE A 17 33.15 -25.88 -30.36
N LEU A 18 33.95 -26.61 -29.60
CA LEU A 18 33.53 -27.18 -28.30
C LEU A 18 33.40 -26.13 -27.20
N PHE A 19 34.03 -24.95 -27.32
CA PHE A 19 33.94 -23.90 -26.34
C PHE A 19 32.64 -23.06 -26.44
N PHE A 20 31.86 -23.21 -27.52
CA PHE A 20 30.58 -22.55 -27.73
C PHE A 20 29.36 -23.39 -27.38
N ILE A 21 29.52 -24.61 -26.89
CA ILE A 21 28.45 -25.34 -26.21
C ILE A 21 28.46 -24.89 -24.74
N SER A 22 28.31 -23.57 -24.51
CA SER A 22 27.83 -23.06 -23.26
C SER A 22 26.43 -23.61 -23.09
N CYS A 23 26.27 -24.56 -22.18
CA CYS A 23 24.97 -24.99 -21.71
C CYS A 23 24.17 -23.73 -21.30
N SER A 24 23.37 -23.20 -22.20
CA SER A 24 22.24 -22.39 -21.76
C SER A 24 21.38 -23.35 -20.92
N ASN A 25 21.57 -23.33 -19.61
CA ASN A 25 20.61 -23.86 -18.67
C ASN A 25 19.29 -23.11 -18.92
N ASN A 26 18.52 -23.57 -19.89
CA ASN A 26 17.15 -23.10 -20.12
C ASN A 26 16.28 -23.65 -18.97
N SER A 27 16.59 -23.24 -17.73
CA SER A 27 15.70 -23.48 -16.60
C SER A 27 14.41 -22.71 -16.91
N LYS A 28 13.29 -23.42 -16.94
CA LYS A 28 11.98 -22.80 -17.14
C LYS A 28 11.66 -21.90 -15.92
N PRO A 29 11.05 -20.74 -16.14
CA PRO A 29 10.60 -19.92 -15.03
C PRO A 29 9.71 -20.71 -14.06
N THR A 30 9.98 -20.54 -12.78
CA THR A 30 9.21 -21.15 -11.68
C THR A 30 8.63 -20.03 -10.81
N VAL A 31 7.47 -20.29 -10.20
CA VAL A 31 6.89 -19.37 -9.22
C VAL A 31 7.53 -19.63 -7.87
N TYR A 32 8.17 -18.63 -7.32
CA TYR A 32 8.69 -18.60 -5.95
C TYR A 32 7.79 -17.75 -5.06
N SER A 33 7.82 -18.03 -3.75
CA SER A 33 7.06 -17.25 -2.77
C SER A 33 7.89 -16.95 -1.53
N ASN A 34 7.67 -15.75 -0.99
CA ASN A 34 8.12 -15.33 0.32
C ASN A 34 6.91 -14.78 1.08
N SER A 35 6.72 -15.13 2.34
CA SER A 35 5.56 -14.69 3.10
C SER A 35 5.83 -14.70 4.60
N GLY A 36 5.13 -13.84 5.34
CA GLY A 36 5.28 -13.71 6.78
C GLY A 36 4.34 -12.66 7.37
N ARG A 37 4.76 -12.04 8.46
CA ARG A 37 4.03 -10.97 9.16
C ARG A 37 4.89 -9.72 9.21
N ALA A 38 4.31 -8.60 8.79
CA ALA A 38 4.95 -7.28 8.85
C ALA A 38 3.90 -6.18 8.97
N LEU A 39 4.27 -5.00 9.48
CA LEU A 39 3.41 -3.82 9.55
C LEU A 39 2.02 -4.07 10.17
N GLY A 40 1.95 -4.98 11.15
CA GLY A 40 0.70 -5.35 11.84
C GLY A 40 -0.24 -6.27 11.05
N THR A 41 0.20 -6.81 9.90
CA THR A 41 -0.58 -7.72 9.04
C THR A 41 0.27 -8.86 8.49
N THR A 42 -0.28 -9.64 7.55
CA THR A 42 0.46 -10.64 6.78
C THR A 42 0.95 -10.04 5.46
N TYR A 43 2.04 -10.59 4.93
CA TYR A 43 2.50 -10.28 3.58
C TYR A 43 2.74 -11.56 2.77
N LYS A 44 2.64 -11.43 1.45
CA LYS A 44 2.98 -12.46 0.48
C LYS A 44 3.60 -11.83 -0.76
N ILE A 45 4.75 -12.35 -1.15
CA ILE A 45 5.47 -11.98 -2.37
C ILE A 45 5.50 -13.21 -3.24
N LEU A 46 4.94 -13.12 -4.45
CA LEU A 46 5.07 -14.13 -5.51
C LEU A 46 5.91 -13.54 -6.62
N TYR A 47 6.85 -14.30 -7.16
CA TYR A 47 7.65 -13.87 -8.31
C TYR A 47 8.02 -15.05 -9.19
N THR A 48 8.26 -14.77 -10.48
CA THR A 48 8.75 -15.78 -11.41
C THR A 48 10.21 -15.51 -11.77
N SER A 49 11.01 -16.57 -11.74
CA SER A 49 12.44 -16.52 -12.07
C SER A 49 12.93 -17.91 -12.46
N ASN A 50 14.12 -17.98 -13.06
CA ASN A 50 14.82 -19.22 -13.35
C ASN A 50 15.52 -19.83 -12.12
N SER A 51 15.76 -19.02 -11.08
CA SER A 51 16.30 -19.43 -9.78
C SER A 51 15.69 -18.61 -8.66
N PRO A 52 15.65 -19.10 -7.41
CA PRO A 52 15.17 -18.30 -6.29
C PRO A 52 16.08 -17.09 -6.05
N LEU A 53 15.51 -15.97 -5.62
CA LEU A 53 16.28 -14.82 -5.17
C LEU A 53 16.92 -15.15 -3.82
N GLU A 54 18.23 -15.23 -3.81
CA GLU A 54 18.99 -15.41 -2.57
C GLU A 54 18.75 -14.28 -1.58
N ASN A 55 18.70 -14.60 -0.30
CA ASN A 55 18.53 -13.63 0.79
C ASN A 55 17.25 -12.78 0.72
N ILE A 56 16.19 -13.23 0.04
CA ILE A 56 14.93 -12.48 -0.06
C ILE A 56 14.36 -12.14 1.33
N ASP A 57 14.47 -13.06 2.30
CA ASP A 57 14.04 -12.84 3.68
C ASP A 57 14.79 -11.66 4.31
N PHE A 58 16.12 -11.66 4.22
CA PHE A 58 16.96 -10.57 4.73
C PHE A 58 16.64 -9.21 4.07
N LEU A 59 16.44 -9.21 2.74
CA LEU A 59 16.11 -7.99 1.98
C LEU A 59 14.75 -7.42 2.40
N THR A 60 13.74 -8.29 2.54
CA THR A 60 12.40 -7.87 2.95
C THR A 60 12.36 -7.42 4.40
N ASP A 61 12.99 -8.15 5.32
CA ASP A 61 13.07 -7.80 6.74
C ASP A 61 13.80 -6.46 6.95
N SER A 62 14.88 -6.22 6.20
CA SER A 62 15.58 -4.94 6.20
C SER A 62 14.67 -3.79 5.79
N ILE A 63 13.87 -3.96 4.72
CA ILE A 63 12.89 -2.95 4.29
C ILE A 63 11.85 -2.69 5.38
N PHE A 64 11.25 -3.73 5.95
CA PHE A 64 10.27 -3.60 7.03
C PHE A 64 10.85 -2.89 8.24
N PHE A 65 12.08 -3.22 8.63
CA PHE A 65 12.77 -2.56 9.73
C PHE A 65 12.96 -1.06 9.48
N HIS A 66 13.48 -0.68 8.30
CA HIS A 66 13.72 0.73 7.98
C HIS A 66 12.43 1.55 7.87
N ILE A 67 11.39 0.99 7.26
CA ILE A 67 10.08 1.64 7.18
C ILE A 67 9.47 1.82 8.57
N ASN A 68 9.51 0.80 9.43
CA ASN A 68 9.04 0.92 10.81
C ASN A 68 9.83 1.97 11.60
N LYS A 69 11.17 1.97 11.46
CA LYS A 69 12.04 2.96 12.11
C LYS A 69 11.73 4.40 11.69
N SER A 70 11.30 4.58 10.46
CA SER A 70 10.94 5.90 9.91
C SER A 70 9.50 6.30 10.27
N LEU A 71 8.51 5.42 10.05
CA LEU A 71 7.09 5.78 9.90
C LEU A 71 6.16 5.20 10.98
N SER A 72 6.60 4.23 11.80
CA SER A 72 5.70 3.52 12.70
C SER A 72 5.37 4.32 13.95
N THR A 73 4.10 4.65 14.17
CA THR A 73 3.59 5.23 15.42
C THR A 73 3.53 4.21 16.57
N TYR A 74 3.74 2.93 16.28
CA TYR A 74 3.79 1.85 17.27
C TYR A 74 5.20 1.61 17.83
N MET A 75 6.25 2.06 17.12
CA MET A 75 7.65 1.97 17.55
C MET A 75 8.06 3.30 18.20
N LYS A 76 8.22 3.32 19.53
CA LYS A 76 8.60 4.53 20.30
C LYS A 76 9.90 5.19 19.82
N SER A 77 10.84 4.40 19.32
CA SER A 77 12.15 4.88 18.81
C SER A 77 12.12 5.32 17.34
N SER A 78 10.98 5.23 16.66
CA SER A 78 10.84 5.69 15.27
C SER A 78 10.92 7.21 15.14
N ASP A 79 11.29 7.68 13.95
CA ASP A 79 11.40 9.12 13.68
C ASP A 79 10.06 9.83 13.85
N ILE A 80 8.95 9.25 13.33
CA ILE A 80 7.62 9.83 13.50
C ILE A 80 7.22 9.90 14.98
N SER A 81 7.53 8.89 15.80
CA SER A 81 7.20 8.87 17.22
C SER A 81 7.97 9.93 17.99
N LYS A 82 9.26 10.12 17.71
CA LYS A 82 10.08 11.20 18.28
C LYS A 82 9.54 12.58 17.90
N ILE A 83 9.22 12.78 16.62
CA ILE A 83 8.60 14.01 16.12
C ILE A 83 7.26 14.27 16.83
N ASN A 84 6.45 13.23 17.01
CA ASN A 84 5.18 13.32 17.73
C ASN A 84 5.37 13.64 19.22
N ALA A 85 6.44 13.14 19.84
CA ALA A 85 6.83 13.46 21.22
C ALA A 85 7.36 14.90 21.37
N GLY A 86 7.63 15.61 20.26
CA GLY A 86 8.06 17.01 20.27
C GLY A 86 9.56 17.21 20.04
N GLU A 87 10.32 16.17 19.70
CA GLU A 87 11.72 16.30 19.32
C GLU A 87 11.83 17.08 18.00
N GLN A 88 12.54 18.21 18.02
CA GLN A 88 12.67 19.11 16.86
C GLN A 88 13.91 18.83 16.01
N SER A 89 14.88 18.08 16.54
CA SER A 89 16.18 17.81 15.88
C SER A 89 16.19 16.52 15.04
N VAL A 90 15.05 15.83 14.90
CA VAL A 90 14.93 14.59 14.14
C VAL A 90 15.05 14.90 12.65
N LYS A 91 16.21 14.57 12.07
CA LYS A 91 16.42 14.65 10.63
C LYS A 91 15.86 13.40 9.96
N VAL A 92 14.77 13.58 9.25
CA VAL A 92 14.04 12.46 8.63
C VAL A 92 14.79 11.89 7.42
N ASP A 93 14.63 10.58 7.23
CA ASP A 93 15.22 9.83 6.12
C ASP A 93 14.46 9.99 4.79
N SER A 94 14.86 9.23 3.76
CA SER A 94 14.19 9.24 2.46
C SER A 94 12.79 8.62 2.50
N HIS A 95 12.55 7.62 3.36
CA HIS A 95 11.23 7.00 3.49
C HIS A 95 10.22 8.01 4.00
N PHE A 96 10.56 8.71 5.08
CA PHE A 96 9.71 9.77 5.63
C PHE A 96 9.42 10.86 4.59
N ARG A 97 10.48 11.35 3.91
CA ARG A 97 10.32 12.42 2.90
C ARG A 97 9.39 12.02 1.76
N ASN A 98 9.53 10.80 1.26
CA ASN A 98 8.69 10.29 0.16
C ASN A 98 7.22 10.21 0.58
N VAL A 99 6.95 9.64 1.76
CA VAL A 99 5.58 9.53 2.29
C VAL A 99 5.00 10.90 2.62
N PHE A 100 5.78 11.80 3.24
CA PHE A 100 5.34 13.16 3.54
C PHE A 100 4.95 13.94 2.27
N ASN A 101 5.80 13.90 1.24
CA ASN A 101 5.55 14.61 -0.02
C ASN A 101 4.35 14.05 -0.78
N LYS A 102 4.21 12.71 -0.85
CA LYS A 102 3.03 12.08 -1.46
C LYS A 102 1.77 12.40 -0.66
N SER A 103 1.85 12.37 0.66
CA SER A 103 0.74 12.76 1.54
C SER A 103 0.23 14.18 1.26
N LYS A 104 1.15 15.12 1.01
CA LYS A 104 0.78 16.50 0.67
C LYS A 104 -0.01 16.58 -0.63
N ILE A 105 0.45 15.88 -1.67
CA ILE A 105 -0.24 15.82 -2.97
C ILE A 105 -1.66 15.26 -2.82
N ILE A 106 -1.80 14.14 -2.07
CA ILE A 106 -3.11 13.50 -1.85
C ILE A 106 -4.00 14.38 -0.96
N TRP A 107 -3.46 15.01 0.07
CA TRP A 107 -4.18 15.96 0.92
C TRP A 107 -4.77 17.12 0.10
N GLU A 108 -3.97 17.73 -0.77
CA GLU A 108 -4.41 18.81 -1.67
C GLU A 108 -5.50 18.32 -2.64
N SER A 109 -5.30 17.17 -3.30
CA SER A 109 -6.23 16.64 -4.29
C SER A 109 -7.55 16.14 -3.71
N THR A 110 -7.56 15.77 -2.43
CA THR A 110 -8.76 15.32 -1.69
C THR A 110 -9.42 16.42 -0.89
N ASN A 111 -8.95 17.68 -0.98
CA ASN A 111 -9.43 18.80 -0.17
C ASN A 111 -9.44 18.47 1.33
N GLY A 112 -8.37 17.80 1.81
CA GLY A 112 -8.17 17.48 3.22
C GLY A 112 -8.91 16.23 3.72
N PHE A 113 -9.61 15.48 2.88
CA PHE A 113 -10.21 14.20 3.29
C PHE A 113 -9.19 13.08 3.50
N PHE A 114 -8.00 13.22 2.96
CA PHE A 114 -6.81 12.52 3.38
C PHE A 114 -5.95 13.47 4.19
N ASP A 115 -5.71 13.21 5.47
CA ASP A 115 -4.91 14.09 6.31
C ASP A 115 -4.07 13.30 7.33
N PRO A 116 -2.76 13.26 7.18
CA PRO A 116 -1.89 12.55 8.14
C PRO A 116 -1.81 13.20 9.53
N THR A 117 -2.46 14.34 9.76
CA THR A 117 -2.46 14.99 11.09
C THR A 117 -3.62 14.54 11.98
N ILE A 118 -4.43 13.59 11.55
CA ILE A 118 -5.58 13.04 12.31
C ILE A 118 -5.16 12.16 13.50
N GLY A 119 -3.87 11.93 13.72
CA GLY A 119 -3.39 10.94 14.69
C GLY A 119 -3.92 11.13 16.11
N LEU A 120 -4.23 12.36 16.54
CA LEU A 120 -4.90 12.61 17.83
C LEU A 120 -6.35 12.12 17.83
N LEU A 121 -7.09 12.29 16.75
CA LEU A 121 -8.45 11.75 16.60
C LEU A 121 -8.40 10.21 16.62
N VAL A 122 -7.44 9.60 15.91
CA VAL A 122 -7.23 8.14 15.93
C VAL A 122 -6.99 7.63 17.36
N LYS A 123 -6.15 8.31 18.14
CA LYS A 123 -5.90 7.96 19.55
C LYS A 123 -7.13 8.12 20.43
N GLU A 124 -7.87 9.21 20.29
CA GLU A 124 -9.02 9.51 21.11
C GLU A 124 -10.17 8.51 20.89
N TYR A 125 -10.36 8.05 19.64
CA TYR A 125 -11.30 6.97 19.35
C TYR A 125 -10.79 5.56 19.74
N GLY A 126 -9.55 5.44 20.29
CA GLY A 126 -8.96 4.15 20.68
C GLY A 126 -8.59 3.26 19.47
N LEU A 127 -8.37 3.86 18.31
CA LEU A 127 -8.08 3.14 17.05
C LEU A 127 -6.58 3.02 16.76
N GLY A 128 -5.74 3.74 17.51
CA GLY A 128 -4.28 3.82 17.36
C GLY A 128 -3.50 2.83 18.21
N SER A 129 -2.21 3.15 18.42
CA SER A 129 -1.28 2.36 19.26
C SER A 129 -1.57 2.45 20.76
N GLU A 130 -2.32 3.46 21.19
CA GLU A 130 -2.73 3.67 22.58
C GLU A 130 -4.25 3.55 22.70
N THR A 131 -4.72 2.62 23.51
CA THR A 131 -6.15 2.27 23.63
C THR A 131 -6.86 2.93 24.79
N ASN A 132 -6.25 3.94 25.45
CA ASN A 132 -6.86 4.63 26.59
C ASN A 132 -7.98 5.56 26.08
N LYS A 133 -9.22 5.07 26.09
CA LYS A 133 -10.42 5.90 25.88
C LYS A 133 -10.54 6.91 27.01
N LYS A 134 -10.51 8.19 26.72
CA LYS A 134 -10.90 9.24 27.66
C LYS A 134 -12.43 9.36 27.68
N SER A 135 -12.97 9.70 28.83
CA SER A 135 -14.42 9.71 29.07
C SER A 135 -15.17 10.87 28.35
N SER A 136 -14.49 11.82 27.78
CA SER A 136 -15.10 12.91 26.99
C SER A 136 -14.14 13.38 25.90
N ILE A 137 -14.54 13.16 24.64
CA ILE A 137 -13.83 13.61 23.45
C ILE A 137 -14.23 15.05 23.17
N ASN A 138 -13.28 15.99 23.17
CA ASN A 138 -13.49 17.33 22.63
C ASN A 138 -12.97 17.37 21.19
N ILE A 139 -13.82 16.97 20.24
CA ILE A 139 -13.52 16.92 18.81
C ILE A 139 -13.02 18.27 18.29
N ASP A 140 -13.65 19.38 18.68
CA ASP A 140 -13.26 20.71 18.19
C ASP A 140 -11.82 21.08 18.56
N SER A 141 -11.40 20.74 19.79
CA SER A 141 -10.02 20.93 20.22
C SER A 141 -9.03 20.12 19.41
N LEU A 142 -9.38 18.88 19.03
CA LEU A 142 -8.54 18.01 18.21
C LEU A 142 -8.50 18.47 16.74
N LEU A 143 -9.63 18.93 16.20
CA LEU A 143 -9.70 19.52 14.87
C LEU A 143 -8.84 20.77 14.72
N ASN A 144 -8.69 21.55 15.78
CA ASN A 144 -7.76 22.69 15.80
C ASN A 144 -6.28 22.27 15.59
N LEU A 145 -5.93 21.02 15.91
CA LEU A 145 -4.61 20.44 15.71
C LEU A 145 -4.52 19.56 14.45
N THR A 146 -5.64 19.38 13.73
CA THR A 146 -5.70 18.67 12.45
C THR A 146 -5.60 19.66 11.30
N GLY A 147 -4.96 19.28 10.21
CA GLY A 147 -4.75 20.09 9.01
C GLY A 147 -3.29 20.03 8.56
N PHE A 148 -3.04 19.38 7.42
CA PHE A 148 -1.68 19.14 6.93
C PHE A 148 -0.98 20.42 6.47
N GLU A 149 -1.75 21.53 6.20
CA GLU A 149 -1.22 22.86 5.98
C GLU A 149 -0.43 23.41 7.19
N LYS A 150 -0.69 22.88 8.38
CA LYS A 150 -0.02 23.28 9.63
C LYS A 150 1.33 22.57 9.84
N VAL A 151 1.76 21.74 8.86
CA VAL A 151 3.02 21.01 8.94
C VAL A 151 3.82 21.24 7.67
N SER A 152 5.12 21.43 7.81
CA SER A 152 6.03 21.57 6.68
C SER A 152 7.32 20.76 6.90
N LEU A 153 7.97 20.41 5.80
CA LEU A 153 9.26 19.74 5.81
C LEU A 153 10.31 20.71 5.27
N LYS A 154 11.26 21.13 6.13
CA LYS A 154 12.33 22.08 5.77
C LYS A 154 13.68 21.50 6.14
N ASN A 155 14.58 21.41 5.17
CA ASN A 155 15.96 20.92 5.38
C ASN A 155 16.04 19.53 6.07
N GLY A 156 15.05 18.66 5.80
CA GLY A 156 14.94 17.34 6.43
C GLY A 156 14.39 17.35 7.86
N LEU A 157 13.88 18.47 8.34
CA LEU A 157 13.22 18.62 9.64
C LEU A 157 11.73 18.88 9.47
N VAL A 158 10.91 18.21 10.28
CA VAL A 158 9.46 18.48 10.34
C VAL A 158 9.21 19.69 11.22
N VAL A 159 8.58 20.71 10.65
CA VAL A 159 8.16 21.94 11.37
C VAL A 159 6.65 21.88 11.56
N LYS A 160 6.21 21.83 12.81
CA LYS A 160 4.80 21.92 13.21
C LYS A 160 4.49 23.37 13.60
N HIS A 161 3.50 23.97 12.94
CA HIS A 161 3.12 25.38 13.22
C HIS A 161 2.34 25.51 14.55
N ARG A 162 1.88 24.40 15.13
CA ARG A 162 1.28 24.32 16.47
C ARG A 162 1.86 23.14 17.24
N LYS A 163 2.17 23.37 18.51
CA LYS A 163 2.54 22.31 19.45
C LYS A 163 1.36 21.35 19.62
N GLY A 164 1.64 20.05 19.66
CA GLY A 164 0.62 19.02 19.85
C GLY A 164 0.12 18.38 18.56
N ILE A 165 0.38 18.91 17.36
CA ILE A 165 0.05 18.21 16.10
C ILE A 165 0.70 16.83 16.12
N TYR A 166 -0.09 15.79 15.73
CA TYR A 166 0.33 14.40 15.75
C TYR A 166 0.20 13.80 14.35
N LEU A 167 1.33 13.37 13.79
CA LEU A 167 1.39 12.74 12.48
C LEU A 167 1.11 11.24 12.57
N ASP A 168 0.35 10.73 11.62
CA ASP A 168 0.07 9.31 11.41
C ASP A 168 0.04 9.00 9.92
N PHE A 169 0.94 8.11 9.47
CA PHE A 169 1.02 7.68 8.08
C PHE A 169 0.43 6.27 7.84
N ASN A 170 -0.35 5.72 8.77
CA ASN A 170 -0.89 4.36 8.63
C ASN A 170 -1.77 4.16 7.39
N ALA A 171 -2.39 5.23 6.87
CA ALA A 171 -3.26 5.23 5.68
C ALA A 171 -2.49 5.30 4.33
N ILE A 172 -1.14 5.22 4.34
CA ILE A 172 -0.31 5.35 3.14
C ILE A 172 0.99 4.54 3.23
N ALA A 173 1.42 4.19 4.45
CA ALA A 173 2.72 3.56 4.68
C ALA A 173 2.79 2.12 4.16
N LYS A 174 1.69 1.37 4.15
CA LYS A 174 1.66 0.01 3.62
C LYS A 174 1.83 0.02 2.11
N GLY A 175 1.08 0.87 1.40
CA GLY A 175 1.23 1.06 -0.04
C GLY A 175 2.65 1.48 -0.42
N TYR A 176 3.25 2.42 0.33
CA TYR A 176 4.64 2.80 0.15
C TYR A 176 5.60 1.61 0.34
N CYS A 177 5.38 0.77 1.34
CA CYS A 177 6.21 -0.41 1.59
C CYS A 177 6.16 -1.40 0.42
N VAL A 178 4.97 -1.65 -0.13
CA VAL A 178 4.79 -2.50 -1.32
C VAL A 178 5.59 -1.96 -2.51
N ASP A 179 5.57 -0.64 -2.74
CA ASP A 179 6.35 -0.01 -3.82
C ASP A 179 7.86 -0.15 -3.61
N VAL A 180 8.34 -0.02 -2.35
CA VAL A 180 9.76 -0.21 -2.01
C VAL A 180 10.21 -1.65 -2.27
N ILE A 181 9.40 -2.64 -1.89
CA ILE A 181 9.69 -4.07 -2.15
C ILE A 181 9.67 -4.34 -3.66
N SER A 182 8.70 -3.81 -4.40
CA SER A 182 8.64 -3.95 -5.86
C SER A 182 9.90 -3.39 -6.53
N LYS A 183 10.37 -2.24 -6.07
CA LYS A 183 11.63 -1.65 -6.54
C LYS A 183 12.84 -2.53 -6.20
N MET A 184 12.89 -3.10 -4.99
CA MET A 184 13.94 -4.02 -4.58
C MET A 184 13.98 -5.25 -5.49
N LEU A 185 12.84 -5.87 -5.78
CA LEU A 185 12.76 -7.02 -6.69
C LEU A 185 13.24 -6.66 -8.10
N LYS A 186 12.80 -5.52 -8.66
CA LYS A 186 13.26 -5.03 -9.98
C LYS A 186 14.77 -4.79 -10.02
N ASN A 187 15.34 -4.23 -8.96
CA ASN A 187 16.79 -4.03 -8.85
C ASN A 187 17.58 -5.35 -8.78
N ASN A 188 16.91 -6.45 -8.41
CA ASN A 188 17.47 -7.81 -8.45
C ASN A 188 17.02 -8.58 -9.71
N ASN A 189 16.62 -7.88 -10.78
CA ASN A 189 16.18 -8.45 -12.07
C ASN A 189 14.90 -9.31 -11.99
N ILE A 190 14.12 -9.22 -10.92
CA ILE A 190 12.82 -9.86 -10.77
C ILE A 190 11.73 -8.90 -11.26
N ASN A 191 11.41 -8.98 -12.55
CA ASN A 191 10.45 -8.07 -13.21
C ASN A 191 9.00 -8.56 -13.16
N ASN A 192 8.79 -9.84 -12.88
CA ASN A 192 7.49 -10.49 -12.86
C ASN A 192 7.14 -10.90 -11.43
N HIS A 193 6.33 -10.11 -10.74
CA HIS A 193 5.98 -10.35 -9.34
C HIS A 193 4.60 -9.79 -8.97
N LEU A 194 4.02 -10.39 -7.95
CA LEU A 194 2.83 -9.91 -7.23
C LEU A 194 3.18 -9.81 -5.74
N ILE A 195 3.04 -8.65 -5.18
CA ILE A 195 3.24 -8.37 -3.76
C ILE A 195 1.89 -8.04 -3.14
N ASP A 196 1.62 -8.58 -1.97
CA ASP A 196 0.44 -8.27 -1.14
C ASP A 196 0.90 -8.03 0.30
N ILE A 197 0.54 -6.89 0.88
CA ILE A 197 0.73 -6.58 2.31
C ILE A 197 -0.61 -6.13 2.88
N GLY A 198 -1.41 -7.08 3.39
CA GLY A 198 -2.69 -6.79 4.05
C GLY A 198 -3.78 -6.23 3.12
N GLY A 199 -3.65 -6.47 1.79
CA GLY A 199 -4.58 -6.01 0.76
C GLY A 199 -4.05 -4.86 -0.10
N GLU A 200 -2.92 -4.28 0.24
CA GLU A 200 -2.17 -3.36 -0.60
C GLU A 200 -1.23 -4.18 -1.50
N MET A 201 -1.37 -4.02 -2.84
CA MET A 201 -0.74 -4.90 -3.82
C MET A 201 -0.06 -4.15 -4.95
N VAL A 202 1.02 -4.74 -5.46
CA VAL A 202 1.63 -4.38 -6.76
C VAL A 202 1.77 -5.63 -7.61
N ALA A 203 1.30 -5.56 -8.83
CA ALA A 203 1.52 -6.56 -9.86
C ALA A 203 2.45 -5.99 -10.94
N SER A 204 3.64 -6.54 -11.08
CA SER A 204 4.61 -6.21 -12.14
C SER A 204 4.68 -7.34 -13.15
N GLY A 205 4.72 -7.01 -14.45
CA GLY A 205 4.79 -8.00 -15.52
C GLY A 205 3.62 -8.97 -15.53
N LYS A 206 3.91 -10.27 -15.63
CA LYS A 206 2.93 -11.36 -15.69
C LYS A 206 3.44 -12.59 -14.95
N ASN A 207 2.57 -13.53 -14.67
CA ASN A 207 2.99 -14.87 -14.25
C ASN A 207 3.53 -15.63 -15.48
N GLU A 208 4.85 -15.80 -15.58
CA GLU A 208 5.49 -16.43 -16.74
C GLU A 208 5.15 -17.90 -16.88
N VAL A 209 4.83 -18.59 -15.79
CA VAL A 209 4.46 -20.02 -15.82
C VAL A 209 3.12 -20.21 -16.51
N SER A 210 2.12 -19.41 -16.17
CA SER A 210 0.80 -19.42 -16.80
C SER A 210 0.71 -18.56 -18.06
N ASN A 211 1.69 -17.69 -18.30
CA ASN A 211 1.72 -16.67 -19.34
C ASN A 211 0.54 -15.66 -19.29
N LEU A 212 -0.05 -15.46 -18.12
CA LEU A 212 -1.21 -14.61 -17.88
C LEU A 212 -0.87 -13.44 -16.95
N PRO A 213 -1.60 -12.31 -17.01
CA PRO A 213 -1.55 -11.27 -15.96
C PRO A 213 -1.80 -11.86 -14.57
N TRP A 214 -1.30 -11.18 -13.54
CA TRP A 214 -1.58 -11.55 -12.16
C TRP A 214 -3.07 -11.40 -11.86
N ARG A 215 -3.63 -12.36 -11.11
CA ARG A 215 -5.04 -12.36 -10.74
C ARG A 215 -5.19 -12.25 -9.23
N VAL A 216 -6.07 -11.36 -8.79
CA VAL A 216 -6.36 -11.11 -7.38
C VAL A 216 -7.86 -11.11 -7.13
N GLY A 217 -8.26 -11.49 -5.93
CA GLY A 217 -9.66 -11.45 -5.49
C GLY A 217 -9.93 -10.19 -4.67
N LEU A 218 -11.05 -9.54 -4.90
CA LEU A 218 -11.55 -8.44 -4.09
C LEU A 218 -12.52 -9.00 -3.05
N THR A 219 -12.20 -8.83 -1.77
CA THR A 219 -13.01 -9.36 -0.66
C THR A 219 -14.42 -8.77 -0.67
N ASP A 220 -15.42 -9.62 -0.51
CA ASP A 220 -16.79 -9.19 -0.29
C ASP A 220 -16.94 -8.62 1.14
N PRO A 221 -17.27 -7.31 1.30
CA PRO A 221 -17.39 -6.69 2.62
C PRO A 221 -18.52 -7.22 3.47
N LEU A 222 -19.52 -7.89 2.86
CA LEU A 222 -20.64 -8.49 3.57
C LEU A 222 -20.37 -9.92 4.02
N ASN A 223 -19.47 -10.61 3.33
CA ASN A 223 -19.14 -12.02 3.57
C ASN A 223 -17.63 -12.22 3.81
N TYR A 224 -16.96 -11.23 4.41
CA TYR A 224 -15.51 -11.24 4.57
C TYR A 224 -14.99 -12.42 5.41
N GLU A 225 -15.77 -12.94 6.34
CA GLU A 225 -15.42 -14.10 7.18
C GLU A 225 -15.34 -15.41 6.38
N SER A 226 -16.13 -15.51 5.30
CA SER A 226 -16.15 -16.70 4.43
C SER A 226 -15.04 -16.71 3.37
N ASN A 227 -14.13 -15.71 3.37
CA ASN A 227 -13.12 -15.51 2.34
C ASN A 227 -13.71 -15.46 0.90
N SER A 228 -14.95 -14.97 0.77
CA SER A 228 -15.60 -14.79 -0.53
C SER A 228 -15.07 -13.54 -1.24
N PHE A 229 -15.09 -13.59 -2.57
CA PHE A 229 -14.71 -12.46 -3.41
C PHE A 229 -15.93 -11.93 -4.14
N ILE A 230 -16.09 -10.60 -4.10
CA ILE A 230 -17.13 -9.94 -4.92
C ILE A 230 -16.73 -9.93 -6.39
N TYR A 231 -15.44 -9.76 -6.67
CA TYR A 231 -14.85 -9.84 -8.02
C TYR A 231 -13.47 -10.48 -7.97
N LYS A 232 -13.08 -11.04 -9.11
CA LYS A 232 -11.69 -11.36 -9.44
C LYS A 232 -11.24 -10.39 -10.53
N ILE A 233 -10.07 -9.80 -10.36
CA ILE A 233 -9.50 -8.85 -11.33
C ILE A 233 -8.13 -9.31 -11.80
N GLN A 234 -7.72 -8.84 -12.98
CA GLN A 234 -6.38 -9.03 -13.50
C GLN A 234 -5.58 -7.74 -13.41
N LEU A 235 -4.32 -7.85 -12.99
CA LEU A 235 -3.40 -6.73 -12.85
C LEU A 235 -2.13 -6.98 -13.67
N LYS A 236 -1.67 -5.94 -14.37
CA LYS A 236 -0.39 -5.95 -15.08
C LYS A 236 0.23 -4.55 -15.00
N ASN A 237 1.37 -4.43 -14.33
CA ASN A 237 2.05 -3.15 -14.08
C ASN A 237 1.13 -2.11 -13.40
N LEU A 238 0.35 -2.57 -12.45
CA LEU A 238 -0.61 -1.78 -11.70
C LEU A 238 -0.53 -2.12 -10.22
N ALA A 239 -0.86 -1.15 -9.40
CA ALA A 239 -1.08 -1.30 -7.97
C ALA A 239 -2.58 -1.33 -7.66
N LEU A 240 -2.93 -2.00 -6.57
CA LEU A 240 -4.28 -2.06 -6.00
C LEU A 240 -4.19 -1.85 -4.50
N ALA A 241 -5.08 -1.06 -3.94
CA ALA A 241 -5.31 -1.01 -2.51
C ALA A 241 -6.81 -1.06 -2.19
N SER A 242 -7.17 -1.69 -1.08
CA SER A 242 -8.55 -1.81 -0.65
C SER A 242 -8.73 -1.40 0.80
N SER A 243 -9.62 -0.46 1.05
CA SER A 243 -10.05 -0.03 2.38
C SER A 243 -11.50 -0.43 2.64
N GLY A 244 -11.81 -0.79 3.90
CA GLY A 244 -13.17 -1.18 4.26
C GLY A 244 -13.37 -1.21 5.77
N ASN A 245 -14.54 -0.78 6.21
CA ASN A 245 -14.93 -0.66 7.62
C ASN A 245 -15.42 -1.97 8.26
N TYR A 246 -15.33 -3.08 7.54
CA TYR A 246 -15.75 -4.40 7.99
C TYR A 246 -14.67 -5.15 8.78
N ARG A 247 -13.38 -4.82 8.57
CA ARG A 247 -12.24 -5.53 9.18
C ARG A 247 -11.91 -5.07 10.60
N LYS A 248 -12.05 -3.77 10.87
CA LYS A 248 -11.65 -3.17 12.15
C LYS A 248 -12.64 -2.08 12.56
N PHE A 249 -13.36 -2.33 13.63
CA PHE A 249 -14.32 -1.39 14.22
C PHE A 249 -14.49 -1.66 15.71
N THR A 250 -15.09 -0.70 16.42
CA THR A 250 -15.59 -0.86 17.79
C THR A 250 -17.05 -0.39 17.84
N ILE A 251 -17.76 -0.79 18.86
CA ILE A 251 -19.12 -0.30 19.11
C ILE A 251 -19.06 0.78 20.18
N ASP A 252 -19.68 1.91 19.91
CA ASP A 252 -19.83 2.97 20.91
C ASP A 252 -20.83 2.51 21.98
N GLU A 253 -20.41 2.51 23.24
CA GLU A 253 -21.22 1.99 24.35
C GLU A 253 -22.45 2.83 24.64
N LYS A 254 -22.47 4.11 24.25
CA LYS A 254 -23.58 5.03 24.54
C LYS A 254 -24.63 5.04 23.43
N SER A 255 -24.17 5.12 22.15
CA SER A 255 -25.07 5.20 21.00
C SER A 255 -25.37 3.85 20.37
N GLY A 256 -24.55 2.82 20.62
CA GLY A 256 -24.62 1.53 19.91
C GLY A 256 -24.12 1.61 18.47
N GLU A 257 -23.62 2.75 18.03
CA GLU A 257 -23.15 2.95 16.66
C GLU A 257 -21.75 2.36 16.43
N LYS A 258 -21.47 2.02 15.20
CA LYS A 258 -20.20 1.44 14.77
C LYS A 258 -19.16 2.54 14.57
N ILE A 259 -18.13 2.59 15.44
CA ILE A 259 -16.95 3.43 15.28
C ILE A 259 -15.97 2.69 14.38
N VAL A 260 -15.58 3.30 13.28
CA VAL A 260 -14.68 2.72 12.29
C VAL A 260 -13.32 3.40 12.30
N HIS A 261 -12.30 2.70 11.77
CA HIS A 261 -10.93 3.22 11.75
C HIS A 261 -10.70 4.34 10.72
N THR A 262 -11.65 4.57 9.83
CA THR A 262 -11.59 5.65 8.85
C THR A 262 -12.29 6.88 9.42
N ILE A 263 -11.52 7.86 9.84
CA ILE A 263 -12.03 9.12 10.43
C ILE A 263 -12.10 10.17 9.33
N ASN A 264 -13.19 10.94 9.30
CA ASN A 264 -13.31 12.10 8.44
C ASN A 264 -12.49 13.28 9.04
N PRO A 265 -11.39 13.73 8.41
CA PRO A 265 -10.52 14.76 8.99
C PRO A 265 -11.18 16.15 9.07
N THR A 266 -12.20 16.41 8.27
CA THR A 266 -12.82 17.74 8.17
C THR A 266 -13.80 18.02 9.30
N ASN A 267 -14.34 16.97 9.94
CA ASN A 267 -15.30 17.10 11.04
C ASN A 267 -15.04 16.16 12.23
N GLY A 268 -13.97 15.35 12.14
CA GLY A 268 -13.58 14.42 13.20
C GLY A 268 -14.51 13.21 13.37
N ASN A 269 -15.46 12.98 12.47
CA ASN A 269 -16.41 11.89 12.58
C ASN A 269 -15.74 10.54 12.26
N ALA A 270 -15.89 9.57 13.16
CA ALA A 270 -15.41 8.19 13.04
C ALA A 270 -16.55 7.16 12.94
N PHE A 271 -17.81 7.59 12.83
CA PHE A 271 -18.94 6.66 12.68
C PHE A 271 -19.03 6.14 11.25
N ALA A 272 -19.53 4.91 11.13
CA ALA A 272 -19.67 4.26 9.84
C ALA A 272 -20.58 5.08 8.90
N THR A 273 -20.12 5.27 7.67
CA THR A 273 -20.91 5.86 6.59
C THR A 273 -21.68 4.76 5.83
N ASN A 274 -22.37 5.14 4.76
CA ASN A 274 -22.96 4.16 3.86
C ASN A 274 -21.96 3.45 2.94
N ILE A 275 -20.68 3.86 2.92
CA ILE A 275 -19.63 3.20 2.16
C ILE A 275 -19.12 1.98 2.95
N LEU A 276 -19.19 0.81 2.34
CA LEU A 276 -18.75 -0.47 2.91
C LEU A 276 -17.28 -0.75 2.63
N GLY A 277 -16.84 -0.43 1.43
CA GLY A 277 -15.46 -0.66 0.99
C GLY A 277 -15.15 0.06 -0.31
N THR A 278 -13.86 0.32 -0.49
CA THR A 278 -13.30 0.94 -1.70
C THR A 278 -12.11 0.12 -2.17
N SER A 279 -11.94 0.01 -3.48
CA SER A 279 -10.75 -0.55 -4.10
C SER A 279 -10.24 0.41 -5.16
N VAL A 280 -8.98 0.79 -5.09
CA VAL A 280 -8.36 1.77 -5.99
C VAL A 280 -7.20 1.14 -6.71
N VAL A 281 -7.14 1.34 -8.01
CA VAL A 281 -6.04 0.94 -8.89
C VAL A 281 -5.31 2.19 -9.37
N ALA A 282 -3.99 2.17 -9.26
CA ALA A 282 -3.09 3.26 -9.68
C ALA A 282 -1.76 2.70 -10.22
N GLU A 283 -0.87 3.57 -10.66
CA GLU A 283 0.47 3.20 -11.11
C GLU A 283 1.37 2.76 -9.95
N ASP A 284 1.25 3.41 -8.79
CA ASP A 284 1.96 3.09 -7.55
C ASP A 284 1.00 2.79 -6.39
N CYS A 285 1.43 1.93 -5.48
CA CYS A 285 0.60 1.45 -4.39
C CYS A 285 0.41 2.50 -3.28
N ILE A 286 1.38 3.37 -3.08
CA ILE A 286 1.26 4.50 -2.15
C ILE A 286 0.10 5.42 -2.52
N THR A 287 -0.12 5.65 -3.82
CA THR A 287 -1.25 6.43 -4.34
C THR A 287 -2.58 5.68 -4.14
N ALA A 288 -2.61 4.39 -4.50
CA ALA A 288 -3.81 3.57 -4.35
C ALA A 288 -4.28 3.49 -2.89
N ASP A 289 -3.36 3.25 -1.94
CA ASP A 289 -3.63 3.13 -0.49
C ASP A 289 -4.22 4.43 0.08
N ALA A 290 -3.58 5.57 -0.22
CA ALA A 290 -4.04 6.88 0.23
C ALA A 290 -5.44 7.24 -0.33
N TYR A 291 -5.71 7.02 -1.61
CA TYR A 291 -7.03 7.28 -2.18
C TYR A 291 -8.10 6.30 -1.70
N ALA A 292 -7.77 5.01 -1.53
CA ALA A 292 -8.73 4.05 -0.98
C ALA A 292 -9.21 4.47 0.41
N THR A 293 -8.30 4.90 1.28
CA THR A 293 -8.65 5.46 2.59
C THR A 293 -9.42 6.77 2.47
N SER A 294 -9.03 7.67 1.56
CA SER A 294 -9.73 8.96 1.37
C SER A 294 -11.19 8.77 0.99
N PHE A 295 -11.48 7.87 0.03
CA PHE A 295 -12.84 7.60 -0.42
C PHE A 295 -13.73 6.98 0.67
N MET A 296 -13.14 6.26 1.63
CA MET A 296 -13.87 5.81 2.81
C MET A 296 -14.23 6.95 3.77
N ALA A 297 -13.40 8.00 3.84
CA ALA A 297 -13.58 9.14 4.74
C ALA A 297 -14.51 10.24 4.17
N MET A 298 -14.71 10.24 2.85
CA MET A 298 -15.54 11.21 2.13
C MET A 298 -17.01 10.82 2.13
N PRO A 299 -17.95 11.79 1.97
CA PRO A 299 -19.30 11.49 1.52
C PRO A 299 -19.29 10.77 0.17
N LEU A 300 -20.20 9.81 -0.03
CA LEU A 300 -20.28 8.96 -1.22
C LEU A 300 -20.24 9.75 -2.52
N GLU A 301 -21.06 10.79 -2.62
CA GLU A 301 -21.18 11.63 -3.82
C GLU A 301 -19.85 12.31 -4.17
N LYS A 302 -19.12 12.79 -3.15
CA LYS A 302 -17.81 13.39 -3.33
C LYS A 302 -16.75 12.36 -3.74
N SER A 303 -16.82 11.14 -3.18
CA SER A 303 -15.91 10.05 -3.56
C SER A 303 -16.11 9.67 -5.03
N ILE A 304 -17.36 9.51 -5.47
CA ILE A 304 -17.70 9.20 -6.88
C ILE A 304 -17.28 10.36 -7.81
N GLU A 305 -17.55 11.59 -7.42
CA GLU A 305 -17.15 12.76 -8.20
C GLU A 305 -15.62 12.85 -8.37
N LEU A 306 -14.87 12.69 -7.28
CA LEU A 306 -13.42 12.79 -7.31
C LEU A 306 -12.80 11.67 -8.15
N ILE A 307 -13.14 10.40 -7.88
CA ILE A 307 -12.55 9.26 -8.60
C ILE A 307 -12.86 9.31 -10.10
N SER A 308 -14.01 9.86 -10.48
CA SER A 308 -14.40 10.02 -11.90
C SER A 308 -13.60 11.10 -12.62
N LYS A 309 -12.96 12.02 -11.89
CA LYS A 309 -12.15 13.14 -12.45
C LYS A 309 -10.65 12.85 -12.45
N LEU A 310 -10.20 11.92 -11.58
CA LEU A 310 -8.77 11.58 -11.49
C LEU A 310 -8.29 10.88 -12.74
N LYS A 311 -7.10 11.29 -13.21
CA LYS A 311 -6.44 10.63 -14.35
C LYS A 311 -5.56 9.50 -13.84
N ASN A 312 -5.51 8.38 -14.57
CA ASN A 312 -4.68 7.20 -14.25
C ASN A 312 -4.98 6.57 -12.89
N ILE A 313 -6.18 6.82 -12.36
CA ILE A 313 -6.68 6.22 -11.13
C ILE A 313 -8.07 5.69 -11.44
N ASP A 314 -8.25 4.42 -11.22
CA ASP A 314 -9.53 3.73 -11.40
C ASP A 314 -9.95 3.09 -10.08
N GLY A 315 -11.23 2.83 -9.90
CA GLY A 315 -11.64 2.19 -8.66
C GLY A 315 -13.08 1.75 -8.61
N MET A 316 -13.38 1.12 -7.49
CA MET A 316 -14.66 0.57 -7.12
C MET A 316 -15.06 1.08 -5.73
N ILE A 317 -16.33 1.42 -5.56
CA ILE A 317 -16.94 1.80 -4.28
C ILE A 317 -18.16 0.91 -4.06
N ILE A 318 -18.17 0.18 -2.96
CA ILE A 318 -19.30 -0.65 -2.52
C ILE A 318 -20.02 0.12 -1.41
N TYR A 319 -21.32 0.29 -1.54
CA TYR A 319 -22.08 1.12 -0.61
C TYR A 319 -23.54 0.67 -0.45
N PHE A 320 -24.21 1.13 0.60
CA PHE A 320 -25.65 1.01 0.76
C PHE A 320 -26.38 2.20 0.15
N ASP A 321 -27.39 1.94 -0.67
CA ASP A 321 -28.35 2.96 -1.12
C ASP A 321 -29.31 3.38 0.02
N LYS A 322 -30.19 4.35 -0.27
CA LYS A 322 -31.19 4.84 0.71
C LYS A 322 -32.18 3.75 1.19
N LYS A 323 -32.36 2.67 0.41
CA LYS A 323 -33.20 1.53 0.76
C LYS A 323 -32.41 0.40 1.44
N LYS A 324 -31.12 0.65 1.78
CA LYS A 324 -30.17 -0.33 2.35
C LYS A 324 -29.84 -1.51 1.41
N ASN A 325 -30.05 -1.36 0.11
CA ASN A 325 -29.55 -2.33 -0.86
C ASN A 325 -28.09 -2.07 -1.16
N VAL A 326 -27.30 -3.13 -1.35
CA VAL A 326 -25.91 -3.02 -1.75
C VAL A 326 -25.81 -2.57 -3.20
N GLN A 327 -25.02 -1.57 -3.43
CA GLN A 327 -24.70 -1.03 -4.75
C GLN A 327 -23.19 -1.03 -4.97
N VAL A 328 -22.79 -1.12 -6.21
CA VAL A 328 -21.39 -1.06 -6.61
C VAL A 328 -21.25 0.01 -7.70
N PHE A 329 -20.39 0.97 -7.44
CA PHE A 329 -19.91 1.93 -8.44
C PHE A 329 -18.54 1.50 -8.90
N THR A 330 -18.26 1.53 -10.22
CA THR A 330 -16.95 1.30 -10.81
C THR A 330 -16.65 2.37 -11.85
N THR A 331 -15.37 2.69 -12.00
CA THR A 331 -14.91 3.48 -13.16
C THR A 331 -14.76 2.58 -14.39
N LYS A 332 -14.84 3.16 -15.57
CA LYS A 332 -14.68 2.44 -16.85
C LYS A 332 -13.35 1.70 -16.97
N GLY A 333 -12.28 2.22 -16.35
CA GLY A 333 -10.98 1.58 -16.36
C GLY A 333 -10.95 0.37 -15.41
N PHE A 334 -11.62 0.48 -14.27
CA PHE A 334 -11.75 -0.63 -13.32
C PHE A 334 -12.55 -1.81 -13.90
N ASP A 335 -13.66 -1.53 -14.62
CA ASP A 335 -14.48 -2.56 -15.27
C ASP A 335 -13.67 -3.46 -16.21
N LYS A 336 -12.69 -2.90 -16.92
CA LYS A 336 -11.82 -3.64 -17.84
C LYS A 336 -10.89 -4.64 -17.14
N LEU A 337 -10.71 -4.51 -15.84
CA LEU A 337 -9.85 -5.38 -15.05
C LEU A 337 -10.62 -6.59 -14.50
N ILE A 338 -11.95 -6.50 -14.41
CA ILE A 338 -12.83 -7.56 -13.88
C ILE A 338 -12.78 -8.77 -14.80
N LEU A 339 -12.60 -9.95 -14.20
CA LEU A 339 -12.67 -11.22 -14.90
C LEU A 339 -14.10 -11.76 -14.83
N ASN A 340 -14.61 -12.14 -15.99
CA ASN A 340 -15.92 -12.80 -16.15
C ASN A 340 -15.89 -14.22 -15.62
#